data_c3f5eb12482abe07a027739222d70cea
#
_entry.id   c3f5eb12482abe07a027739222d70cea
#
_cell.length_a   1.000
_cell.length_b   1.000
_cell.length_c   1.000
_cell.angle_alpha   90.00
_cell.angle_beta   90.00
_cell.angle_gamma   90.00
#
_symmetry.space_group_name_H-M   'P 1'
#
loop_
_entity.id
_entity.type
_entity.pdbx_description
1 polymer ?
#
loop_
_entity_poly.entity_id
_entity_poly.type
_entity_poly.pdbx_seq_one_letter_code
_entity_poly.pdbx_strand_id
1 'polypeptide(L)'
;MESGQPDLVSPTFSSISLTMSAQSDHLAIFMTATDTGVGKTTITAALVLALQKKGYRVGVMKPVETGLDPQQPETSDTGRLQSLLSPPPAFASICLYAFPQPIAPLACARAHGITIDVAGIATAFHIVRQQHSVCFVEGAGGVLTPLSPTHTIRDLIVSLNLPAIVVSRTSLGSVNHLLLTLEALHGAGITPCGIVLNDPLPSTQNECFIRQRTSTIGLIQEWSTVPVFGPLEYQKTVQTDWRRGMENLANHPEIHRLANHLIENEP
;
A
#
# COMPACT_ATOMS: atom_id res chain seq x y z
N MET A 1 16.71 -35.31 -16.71
CA MET A 1 16.46 -33.87 -16.88
C MET A 1 15.77 -33.44 -15.59
N GLU A 2 16.57 -33.02 -14.63
CA GLU A 2 16.06 -32.53 -13.32
C GLU A 2 15.67 -31.08 -13.45
N SER A 3 14.39 -30.82 -13.21
CA SER A 3 13.84 -29.48 -13.14
C SER A 3 14.20 -28.88 -11.77
N GLY A 4 15.24 -28.05 -11.74
CA GLY A 4 15.58 -27.26 -10.55
C GLY A 4 14.45 -26.28 -10.21
N GLN A 5 13.75 -26.54 -9.12
CA GLN A 5 12.90 -25.53 -8.48
C GLN A 5 13.81 -24.49 -7.83
N PRO A 6 13.50 -23.19 -7.94
CA PRO A 6 14.22 -22.17 -7.16
C PRO A 6 13.89 -22.35 -5.67
N ASP A 7 14.95 -22.44 -4.86
CA ASP A 7 14.87 -22.56 -3.41
C ASP A 7 14.15 -21.35 -2.82
N LEU A 8 12.98 -21.60 -2.23
CA LEU A 8 12.28 -20.66 -1.37
C LEU A 8 13.05 -20.59 -0.04
N VAL A 9 13.84 -19.56 0.14
CA VAL A 9 14.63 -19.33 1.36
C VAL A 9 13.67 -18.98 2.50
N SER A 10 13.51 -19.90 3.43
CA SER A 10 12.90 -19.60 4.73
C SER A 10 13.87 -18.72 5.52
N PRO A 11 13.47 -17.54 6.01
CA PRO A 11 14.36 -16.69 6.79
C PRO A 11 14.64 -17.31 8.14
N THR A 12 15.90 -17.65 8.41
CA THR A 12 16.39 -18.01 9.75
C THR A 12 16.66 -16.71 10.53
N PHE A 13 15.81 -16.40 11.48
CA PHE A 13 16.02 -15.27 12.38
C PHE A 13 16.90 -15.68 13.56
N SER A 14 18.09 -15.07 13.68
CA SER A 14 18.89 -15.10 14.90
C SER A 14 18.19 -14.30 15.99
N SER A 15 18.04 -14.88 17.18
CA SER A 15 17.43 -14.23 18.35
C SER A 15 18.25 -13.03 18.79
N ILE A 16 17.79 -11.83 18.49
CA ILE A 16 18.29 -10.56 19.03
C ILE A 16 17.42 -10.20 20.25
N SER A 17 18.08 -10.12 21.40
CA SER A 17 17.46 -9.69 22.65
C SER A 17 17.12 -8.19 22.55
N LEU A 18 15.82 -7.86 22.45
CA LEU A 18 15.33 -6.48 22.39
C LEU A 18 15.07 -5.97 23.82
N THR A 19 15.92 -5.05 24.28
CA THR A 19 15.59 -4.16 25.38
C THR A 19 14.59 -3.12 24.89
N MET A 20 13.36 -3.15 25.39
CA MET A 20 12.34 -2.13 25.12
C MET A 20 12.80 -0.78 25.68
N SER A 21 13.15 0.17 24.83
CA SER A 21 13.29 1.57 25.17
C SER A 21 12.31 2.42 24.39
N ALA A 22 11.63 3.32 25.10
CA ALA A 22 10.83 4.48 24.70
C ALA A 22 10.26 4.48 23.28
N GLN A 23 8.93 4.63 23.17
CA GLN A 23 8.21 4.97 21.96
C GLN A 23 8.94 6.10 21.21
N SER A 24 9.62 5.77 20.13
CA SER A 24 10.17 6.74 19.21
C SER A 24 9.05 7.17 18.26
N ASP A 25 8.88 8.49 18.09
CA ASP A 25 7.91 9.13 17.21
C ASP A 25 8.18 8.81 15.73
N HIS A 26 7.90 7.56 15.34
CA HIS A 26 8.04 7.08 13.96
C HIS A 26 6.64 6.93 13.36
N LEU A 27 6.29 7.83 12.46
CA LEU A 27 5.05 7.76 11.71
C LEU A 27 4.99 6.45 10.91
N ALA A 28 3.92 5.69 11.04
CA ALA A 28 3.72 4.50 10.24
C ALA A 28 2.26 4.41 9.79
N ILE A 29 2.05 4.11 8.50
CA ILE A 29 0.74 4.18 7.86
C ILE A 29 0.53 2.94 7.01
N PHE A 30 -0.68 2.39 7.09
CA PHE A 30 -1.09 1.28 6.23
C PHE A 30 -1.81 1.80 4.98
N MET A 31 -1.32 1.41 3.82
CA MET A 31 -1.92 1.71 2.52
C MET A 31 -2.88 0.59 2.13
N THR A 32 -4.18 0.81 2.29
CA THR A 32 -5.23 -0.11 1.82
C THR A 32 -6.02 0.50 0.66
N ALA A 33 -7.01 -0.22 0.15
CA ALA A 33 -7.81 0.27 -0.96
C ALA A 33 -9.19 -0.39 -1.04
N THR A 34 -10.04 0.19 -1.86
CA THR A 34 -11.37 -0.36 -2.16
C THR A 34 -11.30 -1.61 -3.05
N ASP A 35 -10.20 -1.79 -3.83
CA ASP A 35 -10.05 -2.89 -4.77
C ASP A 35 -8.59 -3.08 -5.21
N THR A 36 -8.34 -4.12 -6.01
CA THR A 36 -7.07 -4.34 -6.73
C THR A 36 -6.96 -3.37 -7.91
N GLY A 37 -5.72 -2.94 -8.21
CA GLY A 37 -5.45 -2.09 -9.39
C GLY A 37 -5.99 -0.67 -9.31
N VAL A 38 -6.38 -0.16 -8.13
CA VAL A 38 -6.80 1.24 -7.93
C VAL A 38 -5.62 2.20 -7.79
N GLY A 39 -4.38 1.68 -7.72
CA GLY A 39 -3.15 2.47 -7.68
C GLY A 39 -2.52 2.64 -6.31
N LYS A 40 -2.73 1.70 -5.35
CA LYS A 40 -2.03 1.70 -4.05
C LYS A 40 -0.54 1.99 -4.20
N THR A 41 0.16 1.17 -4.97
CA THR A 41 1.60 1.24 -5.19
C THR A 41 2.03 2.58 -5.80
N THR A 42 1.24 3.13 -6.71
CA THR A 42 1.48 4.46 -7.30
C THR A 42 1.42 5.55 -6.23
N ILE A 43 0.41 5.52 -5.36
CA ILE A 43 0.25 6.51 -4.29
C ILE A 43 1.33 6.34 -3.22
N THR A 44 1.62 5.10 -2.80
CA THR A 44 2.72 4.79 -1.87
C THR A 44 4.04 5.33 -2.40
N ALA A 45 4.37 5.04 -3.66
CA ALA A 45 5.58 5.47 -4.32
C ALA A 45 5.72 7.01 -4.40
N ALA A 46 4.63 7.70 -4.77
CA ALA A 46 4.60 9.16 -4.82
C ALA A 46 4.82 9.78 -3.43
N LEU A 47 4.21 9.23 -2.38
CA LEU A 47 4.42 9.67 -0.99
C LEU A 47 5.84 9.42 -0.52
N VAL A 48 6.42 8.25 -0.84
CA VAL A 48 7.83 7.93 -0.53
C VAL A 48 8.74 9.02 -1.07
N LEU A 49 8.64 9.35 -2.36
CA LEU A 49 9.48 10.39 -2.97
C LEU A 49 9.20 11.80 -2.41
N ALA A 50 7.92 12.14 -2.18
CA ALA A 50 7.56 13.45 -1.62
C ALA A 50 8.14 13.65 -0.21
N LEU A 51 8.12 12.61 0.63
CA LEU A 51 8.66 12.67 1.99
C LEU A 51 10.20 12.59 2.01
N GLN A 52 10.82 11.82 1.11
CA GLN A 52 12.28 11.83 0.95
C GLN A 52 12.79 13.22 0.54
N LYS A 53 12.09 13.92 -0.36
CA LYS A 53 12.41 15.32 -0.73
C LYS A 53 12.32 16.29 0.45
N LYS A 54 11.50 15.98 1.44
CA LYS A 54 11.39 16.73 2.71
C LYS A 54 12.45 16.32 3.75
N GLY A 55 13.34 15.38 3.44
CA GLY A 55 14.42 14.91 4.32
C GLY A 55 14.06 13.76 5.24
N TYR A 56 12.87 13.15 5.11
CA TYR A 56 12.50 11.99 5.92
C TYR A 56 13.17 10.70 5.43
N ARG A 57 13.59 9.86 6.37
CA ARG A 57 14.02 8.49 6.06
C ARG A 57 12.77 7.62 5.96
N VAL A 58 12.41 7.23 4.74
CA VAL A 58 11.18 6.49 4.46
C VAL A 58 11.47 5.02 4.25
N GLY A 59 10.81 4.17 5.04
CA GLY A 59 10.76 2.71 4.88
C GLY A 59 9.46 2.27 4.23
N VAL A 60 9.53 1.15 3.52
CA VAL A 60 8.35 0.55 2.86
C VAL A 60 8.34 -0.95 3.13
N MET A 61 7.15 -1.48 3.37
CA MET A 61 6.89 -2.90 3.45
C MET A 61 5.65 -3.25 2.63
N LYS A 62 5.74 -4.27 1.78
CA LYS A 62 4.62 -4.92 1.09
C LYS A 62 4.65 -6.39 1.45
N PRO A 63 4.12 -6.76 2.63
CA PRO A 63 4.39 -8.07 3.24
C PRO A 63 3.98 -9.25 2.39
N VAL A 64 2.96 -9.06 1.55
CA VAL A 64 2.46 -10.08 0.62
C VAL A 64 2.25 -9.48 -0.76
N GLU A 65 2.78 -10.13 -1.79
CA GLU A 65 2.56 -9.79 -3.19
C GLU A 65 2.12 -11.03 -3.98
N THR A 66 1.17 -10.86 -4.90
CA THR A 66 0.67 -11.88 -5.81
C THR A 66 0.74 -11.38 -7.24
N GLY A 67 1.01 -12.28 -8.20
CA GLY A 67 1.19 -11.91 -9.60
C GLY A 67 2.61 -11.42 -9.93
N LEU A 68 3.59 -11.78 -9.11
CA LEU A 68 5.01 -11.48 -9.37
C LEU A 68 5.50 -12.29 -10.57
N ASP A 69 6.07 -11.63 -11.58
CA ASP A 69 6.86 -12.32 -12.61
C ASP A 69 8.28 -12.55 -12.08
N PRO A 70 8.69 -13.81 -11.83
CA PRO A 70 10.04 -14.09 -11.32
C PRO A 70 11.16 -13.70 -12.28
N GLN A 71 10.86 -13.53 -13.59
CA GLN A 71 11.83 -13.12 -14.61
C GLN A 71 11.98 -11.60 -14.69
N GLN A 72 11.02 -10.85 -14.16
CA GLN A 72 11.00 -9.39 -14.17
C GLN A 72 10.55 -8.83 -12.81
N PRO A 73 11.23 -9.18 -11.70
CA PRO A 73 10.82 -8.77 -10.35
C PRO A 73 10.80 -7.25 -10.16
N GLU A 74 11.57 -6.49 -10.96
CA GLU A 74 11.60 -5.03 -10.95
C GLU A 74 10.29 -4.39 -11.44
N THR A 75 9.46 -5.15 -12.20
CA THR A 75 8.16 -4.66 -12.67
C THR A 75 7.04 -4.87 -11.65
N SER A 76 7.30 -5.67 -10.63
CA SER A 76 6.37 -5.93 -9.51
C SER A 76 6.17 -4.68 -8.64
N ASP A 77 5.13 -4.68 -7.83
CA ASP A 77 4.89 -3.59 -6.87
C ASP A 77 6.08 -3.43 -5.91
N THR A 78 6.59 -4.55 -5.36
CA THR A 78 7.76 -4.57 -4.48
C THR A 78 9.01 -4.05 -5.18
N GLY A 79 9.29 -4.50 -6.40
CA GLY A 79 10.44 -4.04 -7.18
C GLY A 79 10.36 -2.55 -7.51
N ARG A 80 9.17 -2.07 -7.86
CA ARG A 80 8.90 -0.64 -8.09
C ARG A 80 9.14 0.19 -6.84
N LEU A 81 8.64 -0.23 -5.68
CA LEU A 81 8.88 0.46 -4.41
C LEU A 81 10.35 0.41 -4.02
N GLN A 82 11.02 -0.74 -4.16
CA GLN A 82 12.46 -0.92 -3.91
C GLN A 82 13.31 0.06 -4.71
N SER A 83 12.97 0.29 -6.00
CA SER A 83 13.72 1.16 -6.90
C SER A 83 13.75 2.63 -6.47
N LEU A 84 12.86 3.05 -5.58
CA LEU A 84 12.77 4.43 -5.08
C LEU A 84 13.54 4.66 -3.77
N LEU A 85 14.01 3.59 -3.13
CA LEU A 85 14.74 3.67 -1.87
C LEU A 85 16.25 3.74 -2.12
N SER A 86 16.97 4.47 -1.25
CA SER A 86 18.42 4.62 -1.38
C SER A 86 19.13 4.53 -0.01
N PRO A 87 20.03 3.55 0.17
CA PRO A 87 20.30 2.42 -0.72
C PRO A 87 19.06 1.50 -0.83
N PRO A 88 18.87 0.78 -1.95
CA PRO A 88 17.76 -0.15 -2.07
C PRO A 88 17.95 -1.32 -1.10
N PRO A 89 16.96 -1.63 -0.24
CA PRO A 89 17.02 -2.77 0.66
C PRO A 89 16.87 -4.08 -0.13
N ALA A 90 17.17 -5.22 0.49
CA ALA A 90 16.87 -6.52 -0.12
C ALA A 90 15.38 -6.68 -0.40
N PHE A 91 15.00 -7.32 -1.51
CA PHE A 91 13.60 -7.58 -1.87
C PHE A 91 12.83 -8.27 -0.72
N ALA A 92 13.44 -9.29 -0.10
CA ALA A 92 12.87 -10.01 1.02
C ALA A 92 12.66 -9.16 2.29
N SER A 93 13.31 -8.01 2.41
CA SER A 93 13.05 -7.06 3.51
C SER A 93 11.78 -6.25 3.30
N ILE A 94 11.34 -6.11 2.04
CA ILE A 94 10.10 -5.42 1.68
C ILE A 94 8.95 -6.42 1.61
N CYS A 95 9.15 -7.59 0.98
CA CYS A 95 8.11 -8.59 0.73
C CYS A 95 8.51 -9.96 1.30
N LEU A 96 7.73 -10.43 2.28
CA LEU A 96 7.99 -11.72 2.95
C LEU A 96 7.39 -12.89 2.16
N TYR A 97 6.26 -12.65 1.49
CA TYR A 97 5.52 -13.67 0.75
C TYR A 97 5.24 -13.17 -0.67
N ALA A 98 5.99 -13.64 -1.64
CA ALA A 98 5.81 -13.31 -3.05
C ALA A 98 5.34 -14.54 -3.83
N PHE A 99 4.23 -14.39 -4.56
CA PHE A 99 3.61 -15.48 -5.31
C PHE A 99 3.48 -15.10 -6.80
N PRO A 100 3.76 -16.02 -7.73
CA PRO A 100 3.67 -15.73 -9.15
C PRO A 100 2.22 -15.68 -9.68
N GLN A 101 1.26 -16.33 -9.00
CA GLN A 101 -0.12 -16.33 -9.48
C GLN A 101 -0.85 -15.04 -9.08
N PRO A 102 -1.59 -14.38 -10.01
CA PRO A 102 -2.38 -13.18 -9.72
C PRO A 102 -3.76 -13.51 -9.13
N ILE A 103 -3.77 -14.20 -7.98
CA ILE A 103 -4.97 -14.59 -7.24
C ILE A 103 -4.84 -14.14 -5.78
N ALA A 104 -5.92 -14.30 -4.99
CA ALA A 104 -5.91 -13.86 -3.59
C ALA A 104 -4.78 -14.52 -2.77
N PRO A 105 -4.14 -13.78 -1.83
CA PRO A 105 -3.02 -14.29 -1.03
C PRO A 105 -3.26 -15.65 -0.39
N LEU A 106 -4.41 -15.86 0.25
CA LEU A 106 -4.76 -17.15 0.85
C LEU A 106 -4.81 -18.30 -0.17
N ALA A 107 -5.31 -18.01 -1.39
CA ALA A 107 -5.37 -19.02 -2.45
C ALA A 107 -3.95 -19.36 -2.94
N CYS A 108 -3.08 -18.37 -3.10
CA CYS A 108 -1.67 -18.59 -3.40
C CYS A 108 -0.97 -19.43 -2.31
N ALA A 109 -1.13 -19.03 -1.06
CA ALA A 109 -0.52 -19.72 0.08
C ALA A 109 -0.93 -21.20 0.12
N ARG A 110 -2.22 -21.50 -0.06
CA ARG A 110 -2.74 -22.88 -0.15
C ARG A 110 -2.14 -23.66 -1.31
N ALA A 111 -2.06 -23.05 -2.49
CA ALA A 111 -1.49 -23.68 -3.68
C ALA A 111 0.00 -24.06 -3.52
N HIS A 112 0.74 -23.32 -2.67
CA HIS A 112 2.16 -23.54 -2.40
C HIS A 112 2.43 -24.28 -1.07
N GLY A 113 1.39 -24.69 -0.33
CA GLY A 113 1.55 -25.33 0.99
C GLY A 113 2.18 -24.42 2.04
N ILE A 114 2.04 -23.09 1.89
CA ILE A 114 2.60 -22.05 2.77
C ILE A 114 1.50 -21.50 3.66
N THR A 115 1.85 -21.16 4.90
CA THR A 115 0.99 -20.36 5.78
C THR A 115 1.55 -18.94 5.88
N ILE A 116 0.74 -17.92 5.57
CA ILE A 116 1.10 -16.53 5.80
C ILE A 116 0.99 -16.27 7.30
N ASP A 117 2.13 -16.04 7.94
CA ASP A 117 2.24 -15.75 9.38
C ASP A 117 2.11 -14.25 9.63
N VAL A 118 0.93 -13.82 10.11
CA VAL A 118 0.64 -12.41 10.44
C VAL A 118 1.51 -11.92 11.60
N ALA A 119 1.84 -12.76 12.57
CA ALA A 119 2.72 -12.38 13.67
C ALA A 119 4.17 -12.19 13.20
N GLY A 120 4.63 -13.05 12.28
CA GLY A 120 5.93 -12.89 11.62
C GLY A 120 6.00 -11.60 10.79
N ILE A 121 4.91 -11.23 10.10
CA ILE A 121 4.81 -9.93 9.39
C ILE A 121 4.93 -8.77 10.39
N ALA A 122 4.24 -8.82 11.53
CA ALA A 122 4.32 -7.78 12.55
C ALA A 122 5.74 -7.63 13.13
N THR A 123 6.42 -8.75 13.38
CA THR A 123 7.82 -8.75 13.83
C THR A 123 8.74 -8.10 12.82
N ALA A 124 8.63 -8.46 11.53
CA ALA A 124 9.43 -7.86 10.46
C ALA A 124 9.14 -6.36 10.31
N PHE A 125 7.88 -5.95 10.42
CA PHE A 125 7.50 -4.54 10.38
C PHE A 125 8.16 -3.73 11.50
N HIS A 126 8.21 -4.23 12.73
CA HIS A 126 8.87 -3.53 13.84
C HIS A 126 10.35 -3.27 13.56
N ILE A 127 11.05 -4.20 12.90
CA ILE A 127 12.45 -4.01 12.50
C ILE A 127 12.58 -2.87 11.47
N VAL A 128 11.71 -2.85 10.45
CA VAL A 128 11.70 -1.79 9.45
C VAL A 128 11.37 -0.43 10.08
N ARG A 129 10.36 -0.38 10.95
CA ARG A 129 9.93 0.84 11.63
C ARG A 129 11.05 1.50 12.45
N GLN A 130 11.85 0.71 13.18
CA GLN A 130 12.95 1.23 14.00
C GLN A 130 14.07 1.92 13.20
N GLN A 131 14.17 1.64 11.91
CA GLN A 131 15.22 2.16 11.03
C GLN A 131 14.81 3.42 10.25
N HIS A 132 13.52 3.80 10.29
CA HIS A 132 12.96 4.85 9.44
C HIS A 132 12.08 5.80 10.25
N SER A 133 12.09 7.09 9.89
CA SER A 133 11.22 8.09 10.51
C SER A 133 9.78 8.02 10.01
N VAL A 134 9.57 7.53 8.78
CA VAL A 134 8.24 7.28 8.22
C VAL A 134 8.24 5.89 7.58
N CYS A 135 7.19 5.09 7.83
CA CYS A 135 7.02 3.78 7.21
C CYS A 135 5.66 3.64 6.54
N PHE A 136 5.65 3.08 5.34
CA PHE A 136 4.42 2.65 4.68
C PHE A 136 4.35 1.13 4.63
N VAL A 137 3.20 0.57 5.04
CA VAL A 137 2.89 -0.85 4.84
C VAL A 137 1.78 -0.96 3.79
N GLU A 138 2.05 -1.60 2.67
CA GLU A 138 1.09 -1.73 1.58
C GLU A 138 0.41 -3.10 1.59
N GLY A 139 -0.92 -3.10 1.64
CA GLY A 139 -1.74 -4.30 1.57
C GLY A 139 -1.87 -4.88 0.16
N ALA A 140 -2.28 -6.13 0.07
CA ALA A 140 -2.61 -6.82 -1.17
C ALA A 140 -4.13 -6.86 -1.37
N GLY A 141 -4.62 -6.31 -2.50
CA GLY A 141 -6.06 -6.24 -2.78
C GLY A 141 -6.79 -5.20 -1.92
N GLY A 142 -8.05 -5.47 -1.59
CA GLY A 142 -8.89 -4.64 -0.73
C GLY A 142 -8.81 -5.05 0.75
N VAL A 143 -9.50 -4.28 1.60
CA VAL A 143 -9.42 -4.40 3.07
C VAL A 143 -9.85 -5.77 3.62
N LEU A 144 -10.80 -6.45 2.99
CA LEU A 144 -11.27 -7.78 3.39
C LEU A 144 -10.63 -8.93 2.59
N THR A 145 -9.55 -8.66 1.83
CA THR A 145 -8.82 -9.72 1.11
C THR A 145 -8.24 -10.73 2.11
N PRO A 146 -8.53 -12.05 1.96
CA PRO A 146 -8.03 -13.08 2.87
C PRO A 146 -6.51 -13.27 2.74
N LEU A 147 -5.81 -13.23 3.86
CA LEU A 147 -4.38 -13.56 3.99
C LEU A 147 -4.19 -14.99 4.49
N SER A 148 -4.96 -15.39 5.48
CA SER A 148 -4.94 -16.73 6.08
C SER A 148 -6.38 -17.24 6.29
N PRO A 149 -6.61 -18.44 6.77
CA PRO A 149 -7.96 -18.94 7.09
C PRO A 149 -8.71 -18.09 8.11
N THR A 150 -8.00 -17.30 8.90
CA THR A 150 -8.56 -16.51 10.02
C THR A 150 -8.24 -15.02 9.95
N HIS A 151 -7.43 -14.57 8.99
CA HIS A 151 -7.01 -13.17 8.89
C HIS A 151 -7.20 -12.62 7.49
N THR A 152 -7.69 -11.38 7.43
CA THR A 152 -7.78 -10.54 6.24
C THR A 152 -6.72 -9.43 6.29
N ILE A 153 -6.66 -8.59 5.26
CA ILE A 153 -5.85 -7.35 5.28
C ILE A 153 -6.27 -6.45 6.46
N ARG A 154 -7.57 -6.35 6.77
CA ARG A 154 -8.07 -5.60 7.93
C ARG A 154 -7.47 -6.09 9.24
N ASP A 155 -7.41 -7.41 9.42
CA ASP A 155 -6.86 -8.01 10.64
C ASP A 155 -5.34 -7.78 10.74
N LEU A 156 -4.64 -7.69 9.61
CA LEU A 156 -3.24 -7.26 9.59
C LEU A 156 -3.09 -5.79 10.02
N ILE A 157 -3.96 -4.87 9.55
CA ILE A 157 -3.95 -3.46 9.99
C ILE A 157 -4.12 -3.38 11.51
N VAL A 158 -5.10 -4.12 12.06
CA VAL A 158 -5.33 -4.20 13.52
C VAL A 158 -4.09 -4.73 14.24
N SER A 159 -3.50 -5.83 13.73
CA SER A 159 -2.30 -6.46 14.35
C SER A 159 -1.10 -5.53 14.37
N LEU A 160 -0.94 -4.67 13.34
CA LEU A 160 0.13 -3.68 13.28
C LEU A 160 -0.19 -2.40 14.08
N ASN A 161 -1.44 -2.22 14.49
CA ASN A 161 -1.97 -1.02 15.15
C ASN A 161 -1.61 0.26 14.38
N LEU A 162 -1.98 0.31 13.09
CA LEU A 162 -1.66 1.41 12.20
C LEU A 162 -2.91 2.15 11.75
N PRO A 163 -2.85 3.48 11.62
CA PRO A 163 -3.82 4.24 10.87
C PRO A 163 -3.74 3.84 9.38
N ALA A 164 -4.85 4.01 8.65
CA ALA A 164 -4.94 3.58 7.27
C ALA A 164 -5.26 4.73 6.31
N ILE A 165 -4.61 4.74 5.15
CA ILE A 165 -5.06 5.49 3.96
C ILE A 165 -5.83 4.53 3.07
N VAL A 166 -6.99 4.98 2.57
CA VAL A 166 -7.82 4.22 1.64
C VAL A 166 -7.69 4.81 0.23
N VAL A 167 -7.14 4.05 -0.70
CA VAL A 167 -7.08 4.44 -2.12
C VAL A 167 -8.34 3.95 -2.83
N SER A 168 -9.02 4.83 -3.57
CA SER A 168 -10.24 4.54 -4.33
C SER A 168 -10.19 5.19 -5.71
N ARG A 169 -11.05 4.73 -6.62
CA ARG A 169 -11.28 5.37 -7.93
C ARG A 169 -12.38 6.40 -7.83
N THR A 170 -12.57 7.17 -8.93
CA THR A 170 -13.73 8.07 -9.08
C THR A 170 -14.82 7.49 -9.98
N SER A 171 -14.66 6.28 -10.52
CA SER A 171 -15.61 5.64 -11.43
C SER A 171 -16.94 5.30 -10.75
N LEU A 172 -17.98 5.01 -11.57
CA LEU A 172 -19.28 4.57 -11.06
C LEU A 172 -19.14 3.33 -10.16
N GLY A 173 -19.82 3.32 -9.03
CA GLY A 173 -19.70 2.29 -7.98
C GLY A 173 -18.68 2.59 -6.89
N SER A 174 -17.75 3.53 -7.10
CA SER A 174 -16.69 3.83 -6.13
C SER A 174 -17.21 4.38 -4.80
N VAL A 175 -18.33 5.13 -4.80
CA VAL A 175 -18.98 5.59 -3.56
C VAL A 175 -19.34 4.40 -2.68
N ASN A 176 -20.05 3.42 -3.23
CA ASN A 176 -20.45 2.22 -2.50
C ASN A 176 -19.24 1.43 -2.00
N HIS A 177 -18.23 1.17 -2.88
CA HIS A 177 -17.04 0.42 -2.49
C HIS A 177 -16.24 1.13 -1.39
N LEU A 178 -16.16 2.47 -1.46
CA LEU A 178 -15.47 3.25 -0.45
C LEU A 178 -16.20 3.21 0.89
N LEU A 179 -17.50 3.47 0.92
CA LEU A 179 -18.28 3.44 2.15
C LEU A 179 -18.26 2.06 2.83
N LEU A 180 -18.37 0.97 2.06
CA LEU A 180 -18.21 -0.39 2.58
C LEU A 180 -16.80 -0.62 3.17
N THR A 181 -15.77 -0.07 2.52
CA THR A 181 -14.39 -0.17 3.01
C THR A 181 -14.21 0.60 4.32
N LEU A 182 -14.75 1.81 4.40
CA LEU A 182 -14.71 2.64 5.62
C LEU A 182 -15.48 1.96 6.77
N GLU A 183 -16.65 1.40 6.50
CA GLU A 183 -17.43 0.66 7.49
C GLU A 183 -16.68 -0.57 8.01
N ALA A 184 -16.03 -1.33 7.11
CA ALA A 184 -15.21 -2.47 7.49
C ALA A 184 -14.02 -2.08 8.37
N LEU A 185 -13.40 -0.93 8.13
CA LEU A 185 -12.31 -0.39 8.95
C LEU A 185 -12.82 0.09 10.31
N HIS A 186 -13.86 0.92 10.33
CA HIS A 186 -14.47 1.45 11.56
C HIS A 186 -14.98 0.32 12.46
N GLY A 187 -15.62 -0.70 11.88
CA GLY A 187 -16.09 -1.89 12.61
C GLY A 187 -14.98 -2.69 13.29
N ALA A 188 -13.72 -2.48 12.88
CA ALA A 188 -12.53 -3.06 13.49
C ALA A 188 -11.76 -2.06 14.39
N GLY A 189 -12.31 -0.89 14.65
CA GLY A 189 -11.67 0.15 15.46
C GLY A 189 -10.54 0.90 14.74
N ILE A 190 -10.43 0.77 13.41
CA ILE A 190 -9.43 1.47 12.61
C ILE A 190 -10.03 2.79 12.12
N THR A 191 -9.39 3.91 12.44
CA THR A 191 -9.76 5.22 11.89
C THR A 191 -8.89 5.52 10.67
N PRO A 192 -9.48 5.61 9.45
CA PRO A 192 -8.73 6.04 8.29
C PRO A 192 -8.26 7.49 8.46
N CYS A 193 -6.98 7.74 8.17
CA CYS A 193 -6.39 9.08 8.24
C CYS A 193 -6.48 9.85 6.90
N GLY A 194 -6.92 9.20 5.82
CA GLY A 194 -7.11 9.84 4.53
C GLY A 194 -7.73 8.91 3.49
N ILE A 195 -8.45 9.53 2.55
CA ILE A 195 -8.95 8.90 1.32
C ILE A 195 -8.20 9.52 0.16
N VAL A 196 -7.65 8.70 -0.73
CA VAL A 196 -6.99 9.17 -1.95
C VAL A 196 -7.81 8.71 -3.16
N LEU A 197 -8.33 9.66 -3.92
CA LEU A 197 -9.02 9.39 -5.18
C LEU A 197 -8.00 9.37 -6.31
N ASN A 198 -7.92 8.25 -7.02
CA ASN A 198 -6.95 8.03 -8.08
C ASN A 198 -7.61 7.37 -9.29
N ASP A 199 -7.37 7.91 -10.48
CA ASP A 199 -7.85 7.37 -11.74
C ASP A 199 -6.67 6.77 -12.52
N PRO A 200 -6.32 5.49 -12.31
CA PRO A 200 -5.10 4.87 -12.86
C PRO A 200 -5.19 4.53 -14.36
N LEU A 201 -6.36 4.73 -14.98
CA LEU A 201 -6.61 4.38 -16.37
C LEU A 201 -6.96 5.62 -17.20
N PRO A 202 -6.60 5.66 -18.49
CA PRO A 202 -7.02 6.73 -19.35
C PRO A 202 -8.55 6.76 -19.48
N SER A 203 -9.09 7.96 -19.46
CA SER A 203 -10.53 8.19 -19.60
C SER A 203 -10.81 9.19 -20.72
N THR A 204 -11.96 9.04 -21.37
CA THR A 204 -12.47 10.06 -22.29
C THR A 204 -13.00 11.22 -21.45
N GLN A 205 -12.43 12.43 -21.63
CA GLN A 205 -12.85 13.64 -20.92
C GLN A 205 -14.14 14.23 -21.54
N ASN A 206 -15.19 13.39 -21.71
CA ASN A 206 -16.48 13.86 -22.19
C ASN A 206 -17.36 14.37 -21.03
N GLU A 207 -18.44 15.07 -21.35
CA GLU A 207 -19.34 15.68 -20.38
C GLU A 207 -19.92 14.64 -19.39
N CYS A 208 -20.25 13.44 -19.86
CA CYS A 208 -20.78 12.36 -19.05
C CYS A 208 -19.77 11.91 -17.99
N PHE A 209 -18.51 11.73 -18.39
CA PHE A 209 -17.41 11.37 -17.47
C PHE A 209 -17.17 12.46 -16.43
N ILE A 210 -17.11 13.74 -16.86
CA ILE A 210 -16.90 14.87 -15.95
C ILE A 210 -18.04 14.93 -14.92
N ARG A 211 -19.28 14.84 -15.37
CA ARG A 211 -20.47 14.86 -14.48
C ARG A 211 -20.45 13.69 -13.50
N GLN A 212 -20.17 12.47 -13.96
CA GLN A 212 -20.10 11.28 -13.12
C GLN A 212 -18.99 11.41 -12.05
N ARG A 213 -17.79 11.87 -12.45
CA ARG A 213 -16.65 12.07 -11.56
C ARG A 213 -16.95 13.14 -10.50
N THR A 214 -17.48 14.28 -10.90
CA THR A 214 -17.86 15.36 -9.99
C THR A 214 -18.90 14.91 -8.96
N SER A 215 -19.92 14.17 -9.42
CA SER A 215 -20.96 13.62 -8.53
C SER A 215 -20.34 12.60 -7.55
N THR A 216 -19.47 11.72 -8.00
CA THR A 216 -18.80 10.73 -7.15
C THR A 216 -17.97 11.42 -6.05
N ILE A 217 -17.18 12.42 -6.42
CA ILE A 217 -16.34 13.18 -5.46
C ILE A 217 -17.23 13.90 -4.44
N GLY A 218 -18.27 14.60 -4.90
CA GLY A 218 -19.20 15.32 -4.03
C GLY A 218 -19.88 14.40 -3.00
N LEU A 219 -20.37 13.23 -3.44
CA LEU A 219 -20.96 12.26 -2.54
C LEU A 219 -19.96 11.68 -1.53
N ILE A 220 -18.73 11.40 -1.95
CA ILE A 220 -17.69 10.93 -1.02
C ILE A 220 -17.41 11.98 0.05
N GLN A 221 -17.31 13.25 -0.33
CA GLN A 221 -17.07 14.36 0.61
C GLN A 221 -18.25 14.62 1.55
N GLU A 222 -19.46 14.39 1.08
CA GLU A 222 -20.67 14.54 1.88
C GLU A 222 -20.86 13.39 2.90
N TRP A 223 -20.53 12.15 2.49
CA TRP A 223 -20.81 10.96 3.28
C TRP A 223 -19.62 10.46 4.11
N SER A 224 -18.47 11.08 4.02
CA SER A 224 -17.28 10.73 4.78
C SER A 224 -16.74 11.93 5.54
N THR A 225 -16.40 11.72 6.81
CA THR A 225 -15.67 12.71 7.64
C THR A 225 -14.15 12.60 7.47
N VAL A 226 -13.68 11.56 6.76
CA VAL A 226 -12.25 11.34 6.50
C VAL A 226 -11.75 12.32 5.44
N PRO A 227 -10.60 12.99 5.64
CA PRO A 227 -10.04 13.91 4.65
C PRO A 227 -9.85 13.25 3.27
N VAL A 228 -10.30 13.94 2.21
CA VAL A 228 -10.24 13.46 0.82
C VAL A 228 -9.16 14.21 0.05
N PHE A 229 -8.29 13.48 -0.64
CA PHE A 229 -7.19 13.96 -1.47
C PHE A 229 -7.35 13.49 -2.90
N GLY A 230 -6.92 14.33 -3.85
CA GLY A 230 -7.11 14.07 -5.27
C GLY A 230 -8.36 14.78 -5.82
N PRO A 231 -8.85 14.40 -6.99
CA PRO A 231 -8.48 13.19 -7.74
C PRO A 231 -7.12 13.34 -8.44
N LEU A 232 -6.35 12.26 -8.42
CA LEU A 232 -5.12 12.15 -9.20
C LEU A 232 -5.49 11.52 -10.56
N GLU A 233 -5.16 12.25 -11.62
CA GLU A 233 -5.51 11.83 -12.97
C GLU A 233 -4.49 10.85 -13.56
N TYR A 234 -4.94 10.05 -14.52
CA TYR A 234 -4.06 9.17 -15.27
C TYR A 234 -2.88 9.91 -15.86
N GLN A 235 -1.69 9.39 -15.61
CA GLN A 235 -0.45 9.88 -16.21
C GLN A 235 0.22 8.75 -17.00
N LYS A 236 0.33 8.91 -18.32
CA LYS A 236 0.96 7.92 -19.20
C LYS A 236 2.39 7.61 -18.77
N THR A 237 3.12 8.61 -18.25
CA THR A 237 4.50 8.48 -17.76
C THR A 237 4.65 7.43 -16.67
N VAL A 238 3.63 7.21 -15.83
CA VAL A 238 3.63 6.17 -14.79
C VAL A 238 3.80 4.76 -15.38
N GLN A 239 3.33 4.54 -16.61
CA GLN A 239 3.44 3.24 -17.29
C GLN A 239 4.66 3.14 -18.19
N THR A 240 5.09 4.24 -18.82
CA THR A 240 6.18 4.25 -19.80
C THR A 240 7.55 4.51 -19.19
N ASP A 241 7.61 5.22 -18.07
CA ASP A 241 8.82 5.56 -17.31
C ASP A 241 8.41 5.71 -15.83
N TRP A 242 8.49 4.62 -15.10
CA TRP A 242 8.04 4.56 -13.71
C TRP A 242 8.67 5.65 -12.84
N ARG A 243 10.00 5.78 -12.88
CA ARG A 243 10.71 6.74 -12.03
C ARG A 243 10.28 8.18 -12.31
N ARG A 244 10.26 8.57 -13.57
CA ARG A 244 9.82 9.90 -13.99
C ARG A 244 8.34 10.15 -13.67
N GLY A 245 7.50 9.12 -13.85
CA GLY A 245 6.08 9.18 -13.46
C GLY A 245 5.91 9.44 -11.97
N MET A 246 6.69 8.77 -11.13
CA MET A 246 6.65 8.96 -9.68
C MET A 246 7.21 10.32 -9.25
N GLU A 247 8.28 10.81 -9.89
CA GLU A 247 8.81 12.17 -9.65
C GLU A 247 7.78 13.25 -9.99
N ASN A 248 7.02 13.08 -11.07
CA ASN A 248 5.93 13.99 -11.44
C ASN A 248 4.80 13.96 -10.40
N LEU A 249 4.34 12.75 -10.01
CA LEU A 249 3.30 12.59 -9.01
C LEU A 249 3.74 13.10 -7.63
N ALA A 250 4.98 12.87 -7.23
CA ALA A 250 5.52 13.39 -5.97
C ALA A 250 5.50 14.92 -5.89
N ASN A 251 5.48 15.62 -7.03
CA ASN A 251 5.34 17.08 -7.11
C ASN A 251 3.87 17.53 -7.27
N HIS A 252 2.91 16.61 -7.34
CA HIS A 252 1.51 16.95 -7.48
C HIS A 252 0.97 17.65 -6.21
N PRO A 253 0.20 18.75 -6.32
CA PRO A 253 -0.30 19.49 -5.14
C PRO A 253 -1.04 18.63 -4.14
N GLU A 254 -1.85 17.68 -4.60
CA GLU A 254 -2.60 16.77 -3.73
C GLU A 254 -1.71 15.77 -2.98
N ILE A 255 -0.60 15.31 -3.58
CA ILE A 255 0.39 14.48 -2.89
C ILE A 255 1.14 15.31 -1.83
N HIS A 256 1.48 16.56 -2.13
CA HIS A 256 2.06 17.46 -1.13
C HIS A 256 1.10 17.75 0.01
N ARG A 257 -0.20 17.99 -0.29
CA ARG A 257 -1.24 18.20 0.72
C ARG A 257 -1.41 16.98 1.61
N LEU A 258 -1.44 15.78 1.03
CA LEU A 258 -1.50 14.52 1.77
C LEU A 258 -0.24 14.32 2.63
N ALA A 259 0.96 14.48 2.05
CA ALA A 259 2.21 14.33 2.79
C ALA A 259 2.31 15.29 3.98
N ASN A 260 1.88 16.55 3.83
CA ASN A 260 1.82 17.52 4.94
C ASN A 260 0.80 17.08 6.00
N HIS A 261 -0.41 16.67 5.57
CA HIS A 261 -1.44 16.20 6.48
C HIS A 261 -0.96 15.05 7.37
N LEU A 262 -0.20 14.10 6.81
CA LEU A 262 0.33 12.95 7.54
C LEU A 262 1.39 13.33 8.58
N ILE A 263 2.19 14.36 8.28
CA ILE A 263 3.25 14.83 9.20
C ILE A 263 2.69 15.75 10.29
N GLU A 264 1.71 16.61 9.94
CA GLU A 264 1.15 17.62 10.86
C GLU A 264 0.10 17.02 11.82
N ASN A 265 -0.55 15.93 11.42
CA ASN A 265 -1.57 15.23 12.20
C ASN A 265 -1.13 13.81 12.47
N GLU A 266 0.07 13.62 13.09
CA GLU A 266 0.50 12.29 13.54
C GLU A 266 -0.65 11.62 14.32
N PRO A 267 -1.24 10.53 13.77
CA PRO A 267 -2.42 9.92 14.36
C PRO A 267 -2.11 9.04 15.56
#